data_c274ec2477cee5ee5dc30da1e0e15e66
#
_entry.id   c274ec2477cee5ee5dc30da1e0e15e66
#
_cell.length_a   1.000
_cell.length_b   1.000
_cell.length_c   1.000
_cell.angle_alpha   90.00
_cell.angle_beta   90.00
_cell.angle_gamma   90.00
#
_symmetry.space_group_name_H-M   'P 1'
#
loop_
_entity.id
_entity.type
_entity.pdbx_description
1 polymer ?
#
loop_
_entity_poly.entity_id
_entity_poly.type
_entity_poly.pdbx_seq_one_letter_code
_entity_poly.pdbx_strand_id
1 'polypeptide(L)'
;MEKTEYKYLFIGLIFLLALATSINGIFATDNDNDVNLTQNSTNESSNPQTPSKPIEVSQNSVINAAKSVNSYVSKNKILPDSIVISGYRFSMPEFLYLMSKTINNKKINLKSQIKIKYDIRNPSNATGTGSKGKIYSFYYCKYANTVIKNIDKNNRAPNFITTAGGNQLQYQSIVFLFAKVLSSTKKDLPYYVSVDIRKSTKFNTFMPTYIRNARFTNISIGQDETGYVQLIETIGDSSSKIKIAYIIGIHPLENNVHKSLFNNLLAKVKNLQYKYYIYQITVTQGASDYDTGRRNGELLANKFVLPHIKNNNYSLVVDVHANTGPQGGSYKKTNFIFAPLNQSASKSIANTLIKRIPGLSYYFPESQTSPHYITNPLVKEGFRTIIYESGIYETKAITDSYMKQLIDNVDALKL
;
A
#
# COMPACT_ATOMS: atom_id res chain seq x y z
N MET A 1 -40.31 -46.89 2.81
CA MET A 1 -40.52 -45.45 2.63
C MET A 1 -39.79 -44.74 3.78
N GLU A 2 -39.10 -43.66 3.47
CA GLU A 2 -38.28 -42.85 4.39
C GLU A 2 -36.88 -43.34 4.72
N LYS A 3 -35.97 -43.05 3.81
CA LYS A 3 -34.54 -42.85 4.05
C LYS A 3 -33.95 -42.05 2.86
N THR A 4 -34.26 -40.79 2.74
CA THR A 4 -33.65 -39.93 1.70
C THR A 4 -33.82 -38.45 2.04
N GLU A 5 -33.27 -37.96 3.17
CA GLU A 5 -33.27 -36.50 3.42
C GLU A 5 -32.10 -35.98 4.27
N TYR A 6 -30.97 -36.67 4.35
CA TYR A 6 -29.81 -36.14 5.11
C TYR A 6 -28.52 -36.04 4.28
N LYS A 7 -28.62 -35.92 2.96
CA LYS A 7 -27.39 -35.84 2.10
C LYS A 7 -27.08 -34.48 1.52
N TYR A 8 -27.90 -33.47 1.78
CA TYR A 8 -27.69 -32.11 1.21
C TYR A 8 -27.35 -31.02 2.23
N LEU A 9 -27.18 -31.35 3.50
CA LEU A 9 -26.85 -30.36 4.54
C LEU A 9 -25.35 -30.23 4.86
N PHE A 10 -24.51 -31.02 4.20
CA PHE A 10 -23.05 -31.03 4.47
C PHE A 10 -22.19 -30.42 3.33
N ILE A 11 -22.81 -29.97 2.23
CA ILE A 11 -22.09 -29.34 1.10
C ILE A 11 -22.21 -27.81 1.14
N GLY A 12 -23.07 -27.23 1.97
CA GLY A 12 -23.28 -25.79 2.08
C GLY A 12 -22.29 -25.03 2.98
N LEU A 13 -21.43 -25.71 3.75
CA LEU A 13 -20.58 -25.06 4.78
C LEU A 13 -19.11 -24.93 4.40
N ILE A 14 -18.69 -25.29 3.19
CA ILE A 14 -17.30 -25.17 2.72
C ILE A 14 -17.10 -24.04 1.70
N PHE A 15 -18.14 -23.34 1.28
CA PHE A 15 -18.04 -22.26 0.27
C PHE A 15 -18.08 -20.84 0.82
N LEU A 16 -18.06 -20.61 2.13
CA LEU A 16 -18.15 -19.28 2.74
C LEU A 16 -16.84 -18.81 3.43
N LEU A 17 -15.72 -19.48 3.20
CA LEU A 17 -14.42 -19.08 3.80
C LEU A 17 -13.35 -18.64 2.78
N ALA A 18 -13.73 -18.17 1.60
CA ALA A 18 -12.77 -17.82 0.54
C ALA A 18 -12.91 -16.42 -0.05
N LEU A 19 -13.53 -15.45 0.64
CA LEU A 19 -13.70 -14.09 0.08
C LEU A 19 -13.24 -12.94 0.97
N ALA A 20 -12.27 -13.15 1.85
CA ALA A 20 -11.75 -12.10 2.73
C ALA A 20 -10.21 -12.05 2.80
N THR A 21 -9.51 -12.18 1.65
CA THR A 21 -8.06 -11.92 1.64
C THR A 21 -7.60 -11.40 0.29
N SER A 22 -7.74 -10.13 0.02
CA SER A 22 -6.96 -9.55 -1.08
C SER A 22 -6.92 -8.03 -1.04
N ILE A 23 -6.22 -7.46 -0.07
CA ILE A 23 -5.47 -6.22 -0.23
C ILE A 23 -4.34 -6.28 0.78
N ASN A 24 -3.39 -7.13 0.50
CA ASN A 24 -2.11 -7.08 1.19
C ASN A 24 -1.07 -6.79 0.12
N GLY A 25 -0.36 -5.66 0.27
CA GLY A 25 0.95 -5.57 -0.32
C GLY A 25 1.71 -6.85 0.06
N ILE A 26 2.36 -7.49 -0.89
CA ILE A 26 3.05 -8.74 -0.67
C ILE A 26 4.32 -8.42 0.12
N PHE A 27 4.48 -9.03 1.28
CA PHE A 27 5.64 -8.85 2.15
C PHE A 27 6.61 -10.02 1.96
N ALA A 28 7.89 -9.69 1.86
CA ALA A 28 8.97 -10.64 2.08
C ALA A 28 9.51 -10.39 3.49
N THR A 29 9.41 -11.39 4.36
CA THR A 29 10.03 -11.35 5.70
C THR A 29 11.44 -11.90 5.62
N ASP A 30 12.41 -11.10 6.02
CA ASP A 30 13.77 -11.58 6.27
C ASP A 30 13.81 -12.23 7.66
N ASN A 31 14.01 -13.54 7.71
CA ASN A 31 14.49 -14.24 8.88
C ASN A 31 15.97 -14.52 8.68
N ASP A 32 16.82 -13.57 9.02
CA ASP A 32 18.22 -13.82 9.28
C ASP A 32 18.53 -13.39 10.71
N ASN A 33 18.58 -14.40 11.61
CA ASN A 33 19.20 -14.27 12.91
C ASN A 33 20.72 -14.33 12.71
N ASP A 34 21.40 -13.20 12.86
CA ASP A 34 22.77 -13.15 13.38
C ASP A 34 22.98 -11.75 13.98
N VAL A 35 22.90 -11.71 15.30
CA VAL A 35 23.26 -10.55 16.11
C VAL A 35 24.46 -10.91 16.95
N ASN A 36 25.61 -10.36 16.64
CA ASN A 36 26.71 -10.27 17.59
C ASN A 36 26.72 -8.88 18.21
N LEU A 37 26.36 -8.82 19.49
CA LEU A 37 26.40 -7.63 20.33
C LEU A 37 27.81 -7.46 20.88
N THR A 38 28.43 -6.34 20.52
CA THR A 38 29.50 -5.79 21.35
C THR A 38 29.05 -4.42 21.83
N GLN A 39 28.85 -4.31 23.14
CA GLN A 39 28.57 -3.05 23.82
C GLN A 39 29.82 -2.15 23.80
N ASN A 40 29.61 -0.90 23.39
CA ASN A 40 30.40 0.22 23.90
C ASN A 40 29.52 1.43 24.10
N SER A 41 29.41 1.82 25.35
CA SER A 41 28.67 2.96 25.84
C SER A 41 29.41 4.27 25.54
N THR A 42 28.79 5.16 24.77
CA THR A 42 29.02 6.61 24.91
C THR A 42 27.69 7.31 24.67
N ASN A 43 27.25 8.06 25.68
CA ASN A 43 26.08 8.93 25.64
C ASN A 43 26.32 10.08 24.66
N GLU A 44 25.63 10.07 23.54
CA GLU A 44 25.32 11.26 22.75
C GLU A 44 23.82 11.29 22.46
N SER A 45 23.23 12.40 22.83
CA SER A 45 21.86 12.78 22.53
C SER A 45 21.64 12.81 21.01
N SER A 46 21.21 11.70 20.41
CA SER A 46 20.89 11.64 18.98
C SER A 46 19.41 11.95 18.78
N ASN A 47 19.18 13.10 18.19
CA ASN A 47 17.94 13.43 17.47
C ASN A 47 17.55 12.25 16.57
N PRO A 48 16.30 11.73 16.56
CA PRO A 48 15.92 10.61 15.71
C PRO A 48 16.03 11.02 14.25
N GLN A 49 17.11 10.56 13.60
CA GLN A 49 17.28 10.74 12.15
C GLN A 49 16.17 10.00 11.42
N THR A 50 15.47 10.70 10.55
CA THR A 50 14.56 10.11 9.57
C THR A 50 15.27 8.99 8.80
N PRO A 51 14.75 7.76 8.75
CA PRO A 51 15.41 6.67 8.04
C PRO A 51 15.71 7.09 6.60
N SER A 52 16.96 7.03 6.21
CA SER A 52 17.37 7.38 4.85
C SER A 52 16.79 6.36 3.86
N LYS A 53 16.33 6.85 2.72
CA LYS A 53 15.85 6.03 1.61
C LYS A 53 16.93 5.00 1.21
N PRO A 54 16.65 3.67 1.17
CA PRO A 54 17.68 2.68 0.88
C PRO A 54 18.25 2.89 -0.52
N ILE A 55 19.56 2.78 -0.63
CA ILE A 55 20.26 2.87 -1.91
C ILE A 55 20.49 1.49 -2.54
N GLU A 56 20.42 0.45 -1.73
CA GLU A 56 20.67 -0.94 -2.12
C GLU A 56 19.70 -1.90 -1.42
N VAL A 57 19.49 -3.08 -2.00
CA VAL A 57 18.68 -4.16 -1.47
C VAL A 57 19.39 -5.51 -1.67
N SER A 58 19.21 -6.45 -0.74
CA SER A 58 19.79 -7.79 -0.87
C SER A 58 19.14 -8.57 -2.01
N GLN A 59 19.91 -9.45 -2.68
CA GLN A 59 19.36 -10.34 -3.70
C GLN A 59 18.30 -11.29 -3.10
N ASN A 60 18.48 -11.71 -1.84
CA ASN A 60 17.52 -12.59 -1.16
C ASN A 60 16.19 -11.89 -0.92
N SER A 61 16.20 -10.63 -0.51
CA SER A 61 14.97 -9.83 -0.36
C SER A 61 14.22 -9.70 -1.70
N VAL A 62 14.94 -9.49 -2.80
CA VAL A 62 14.34 -9.45 -4.15
C VAL A 62 13.75 -10.81 -4.54
N ILE A 63 14.46 -11.91 -4.24
CA ILE A 63 13.97 -13.28 -4.51
C ILE A 63 12.73 -13.59 -3.69
N ASN A 64 12.68 -13.24 -2.41
CA ASN A 64 11.51 -13.45 -1.56
C ASN A 64 10.32 -12.62 -2.07
N ALA A 65 10.52 -11.38 -2.42
CA ALA A 65 9.49 -10.55 -3.07
C ALA A 65 9.00 -11.17 -4.39
N ALA A 66 9.89 -11.75 -5.20
CA ALA A 66 9.54 -12.43 -6.44
C ALA A 66 8.65 -13.67 -6.22
N LYS A 67 8.89 -14.46 -5.13
CA LYS A 67 8.00 -15.57 -4.74
C LYS A 67 6.60 -15.07 -4.47
N SER A 68 6.48 -13.97 -3.73
CA SER A 68 5.19 -13.36 -3.41
C SER A 68 4.46 -12.85 -4.66
N VAL A 69 5.15 -12.15 -5.56
CA VAL A 69 4.56 -11.69 -6.84
C VAL A 69 4.15 -12.88 -7.72
N ASN A 70 4.97 -13.92 -7.81
CA ASN A 70 4.63 -15.14 -8.58
C ASN A 70 3.36 -15.80 -8.03
N SER A 71 3.23 -15.95 -6.72
CA SER A 71 2.03 -16.47 -6.06
C SER A 71 0.80 -15.61 -6.33
N TYR A 72 0.94 -14.30 -6.16
CA TYR A 72 -0.16 -13.34 -6.39
C TYR A 72 -0.67 -13.41 -7.83
N VAL A 73 0.23 -13.35 -8.84
CA VAL A 73 -0.13 -13.41 -10.25
C VAL A 73 -0.72 -14.76 -10.63
N SER A 74 -0.19 -15.85 -10.08
CA SER A 74 -0.72 -17.21 -10.29
C SER A 74 -2.17 -17.34 -9.84
N LYS A 75 -2.51 -16.71 -8.71
CA LYS A 75 -3.87 -16.71 -8.12
C LYS A 75 -4.80 -15.72 -8.83
N ASN A 76 -4.38 -14.46 -8.94
CA ASN A 76 -5.25 -13.34 -9.31
C ASN A 76 -5.23 -13.03 -10.83
N LYS A 77 -4.27 -13.55 -11.59
CA LYS A 77 -4.09 -13.31 -13.02
C LYS A 77 -3.88 -11.83 -13.40
N ILE A 78 -3.46 -11.02 -12.44
CA ILE A 78 -3.09 -9.60 -12.58
C ILE A 78 -1.78 -9.35 -11.84
N LEU A 79 -1.06 -8.29 -12.19
CA LEU A 79 0.08 -7.82 -11.41
C LEU A 79 -0.41 -7.11 -10.14
N PRO A 80 0.31 -7.22 -9.01
CA PRO A 80 0.09 -6.31 -7.89
C PRO A 80 0.48 -4.88 -8.28
N ASP A 81 -0.11 -3.88 -7.62
CA ASP A 81 0.20 -2.47 -7.88
C ASP A 81 1.63 -2.13 -7.45
N SER A 82 2.11 -2.77 -6.40
CA SER A 82 3.42 -2.53 -5.81
C SER A 82 3.88 -3.72 -4.98
N ILE A 83 5.13 -3.70 -4.56
CA ILE A 83 5.74 -4.67 -3.64
C ILE A 83 6.51 -3.93 -2.55
N VAL A 84 6.48 -4.43 -1.32
CA VAL A 84 7.31 -3.93 -0.23
C VAL A 84 8.51 -4.85 -0.06
N ILE A 85 9.71 -4.28 0.03
CA ILE A 85 10.97 -4.99 0.28
C ILE A 85 11.70 -4.21 1.37
N SER A 86 12.03 -4.87 2.48
CA SER A 86 12.74 -4.25 3.61
C SER A 86 12.09 -2.93 4.07
N GLY A 87 10.76 -2.91 4.19
CA GLY A 87 10.00 -1.73 4.63
C GLY A 87 9.74 -0.66 3.57
N TYR A 88 10.31 -0.77 2.37
CA TYR A 88 10.11 0.21 1.29
C TYR A 88 9.21 -0.33 0.18
N ARG A 89 8.34 0.54 -0.32
CA ARG A 89 7.42 0.21 -1.42
C ARG A 89 8.07 0.51 -2.77
N PHE A 90 8.06 -0.50 -3.65
CA PHE A 90 8.53 -0.41 -5.03
C PHE A 90 7.36 -0.56 -6.00
N SER A 91 7.35 0.26 -7.04
CA SER A 91 6.47 0.06 -8.20
C SER A 91 6.87 -1.20 -8.98
N MET A 92 5.97 -1.76 -9.79
CA MET A 92 6.31 -2.91 -10.61
C MET A 92 7.43 -2.64 -11.64
N PRO A 93 7.57 -1.45 -12.25
CA PRO A 93 8.76 -1.13 -13.06
C PRO A 93 10.07 -1.13 -12.28
N GLU A 94 10.09 -0.57 -11.08
CA GLU A 94 11.26 -0.61 -10.20
C GLU A 94 11.58 -2.03 -9.76
N PHE A 95 10.55 -2.80 -9.41
CA PHE A 95 10.73 -4.20 -9.06
C PHE A 95 11.20 -5.04 -10.26
N LEU A 96 10.71 -4.77 -11.47
CA LEU A 96 11.22 -5.39 -12.68
C LEU A 96 12.72 -5.14 -12.88
N TYR A 97 13.18 -3.92 -12.59
CA TYR A 97 14.61 -3.58 -12.64
C TYR A 97 15.42 -4.36 -11.60
N LEU A 98 14.94 -4.40 -10.35
CA LEU A 98 15.60 -5.17 -9.27
C LEU A 98 15.68 -6.65 -9.60
N MET A 99 14.59 -7.26 -10.11
CA MET A 99 14.59 -8.65 -10.55
C MET A 99 15.58 -8.88 -11.70
N SER A 100 15.63 -7.98 -12.66
CA SER A 100 16.55 -8.07 -13.81
C SER A 100 18.02 -8.03 -13.39
N LYS A 101 18.35 -7.11 -12.46
CA LYS A 101 19.71 -7.03 -11.88
C LYS A 101 20.04 -8.30 -11.08
N THR A 102 19.08 -8.82 -10.29
CA THR A 102 19.28 -10.06 -9.53
C THR A 102 19.53 -11.26 -10.45
N ILE A 103 18.79 -11.40 -11.54
CA ILE A 103 19.00 -12.45 -12.53
C ILE A 103 20.41 -12.33 -13.13
N ASN A 104 20.84 -11.13 -13.51
CA ASN A 104 22.19 -10.92 -14.08
C ASN A 104 23.30 -11.23 -13.07
N ASN A 105 23.16 -10.79 -11.82
CA ASN A 105 24.13 -11.09 -10.76
C ASN A 105 24.24 -12.59 -10.50
N LYS A 106 23.10 -13.28 -10.39
CA LYS A 106 23.06 -14.73 -10.22
C LYS A 106 23.72 -15.48 -11.38
N LYS A 107 23.53 -15.01 -12.62
CA LYS A 107 24.15 -15.62 -13.81
C LYS A 107 25.67 -15.67 -13.73
N ILE A 108 26.29 -14.65 -13.13
CA ILE A 108 27.76 -14.53 -13.00
C ILE A 108 28.27 -14.80 -11.59
N ASN A 109 27.42 -15.38 -10.72
CA ASN A 109 27.74 -15.66 -9.31
C ASN A 109 28.18 -14.43 -8.48
N LEU A 110 27.75 -13.23 -8.88
CA LEU A 110 28.02 -12.00 -8.15
C LEU A 110 27.10 -11.92 -6.93
N LYS A 111 27.69 -11.79 -5.74
CA LYS A 111 26.96 -11.77 -4.45
C LYS A 111 26.65 -10.37 -3.93
N SER A 112 27.04 -9.30 -4.64
CA SER A 112 26.78 -7.92 -4.21
C SER A 112 25.30 -7.61 -4.06
N GLN A 113 24.99 -6.63 -3.24
CA GLN A 113 23.65 -6.05 -3.17
C GLN A 113 23.26 -5.41 -4.52
N ILE A 114 21.98 -5.20 -4.68
CA ILE A 114 21.42 -4.58 -5.89
C ILE A 114 21.22 -3.09 -5.62
N LYS A 115 21.90 -2.25 -6.38
CA LYS A 115 21.65 -0.80 -6.37
C LYS A 115 20.24 -0.51 -6.85
N ILE A 116 19.51 0.26 -6.07
CA ILE A 116 18.13 0.64 -6.35
C ILE A 116 18.14 1.80 -7.35
N LYS A 117 17.31 1.67 -8.38
CA LYS A 117 16.96 2.77 -9.28
C LYS A 117 15.49 3.11 -9.06
N TYR A 118 15.25 4.31 -8.62
CA TYR A 118 13.92 4.84 -8.33
C TYR A 118 13.32 5.58 -9.53
N ASP A 119 12.03 5.88 -9.44
CA ASP A 119 11.29 6.72 -10.38
C ASP A 119 11.24 6.14 -11.82
N ILE A 120 11.33 4.84 -11.93
CA ILE A 120 11.18 4.16 -13.21
C ILE A 120 9.70 4.25 -13.63
N ARG A 121 9.46 4.89 -14.77
CA ARG A 121 8.11 5.07 -15.29
C ARG A 121 7.53 3.76 -15.84
N ASN A 122 6.21 3.62 -15.74
CA ASN A 122 5.49 2.55 -16.42
C ASN A 122 5.71 2.58 -17.94
N PRO A 123 5.57 1.43 -18.65
CA PRO A 123 5.56 1.45 -20.11
C PRO A 123 4.53 2.44 -20.63
N SER A 124 4.82 3.09 -21.75
CA SER A 124 3.90 4.06 -22.36
C SER A 124 2.66 3.38 -22.94
N ASN A 125 2.86 2.19 -23.52
CA ASN A 125 1.80 1.36 -24.09
C ASN A 125 2.26 -0.10 -24.08
N ALA A 126 1.90 -0.85 -23.03
CA ALA A 126 2.24 -2.26 -22.91
C ALA A 126 1.48 -3.09 -23.95
N THR A 127 2.15 -3.39 -25.04
CA THR A 127 1.67 -4.23 -26.14
C THR A 127 2.45 -5.53 -26.21
N GLY A 128 1.96 -6.47 -26.98
CA GLY A 128 2.64 -7.74 -27.23
C GLY A 128 1.77 -8.96 -26.92
N THR A 129 2.41 -10.09 -26.78
CA THR A 129 1.79 -11.40 -26.58
C THR A 129 2.26 -12.01 -25.26
N GLY A 130 1.68 -13.13 -24.90
CA GLY A 130 2.20 -14.02 -23.88
C GLY A 130 3.25 -14.98 -24.45
N SER A 131 3.67 -15.94 -23.64
CA SER A 131 4.55 -17.04 -24.02
C SER A 131 4.06 -18.34 -23.42
N LYS A 132 4.22 -19.44 -24.15
CA LYS A 132 3.92 -20.79 -23.67
C LYS A 132 5.11 -21.71 -23.95
N GLY A 133 5.40 -22.59 -22.99
CA GLY A 133 6.47 -23.57 -23.12
C GLY A 133 7.65 -23.31 -22.20
N LYS A 134 8.80 -23.87 -22.52
CA LYS A 134 10.04 -23.73 -21.74
C LYS A 134 10.83 -22.51 -22.20
N ILE A 135 11.19 -21.65 -21.25
CA ILE A 135 12.14 -20.54 -21.49
C ILE A 135 13.43 -20.87 -20.75
N TYR A 136 14.49 -21.09 -21.50
CA TYR A 136 15.80 -21.50 -20.98
C TYR A 136 16.59 -20.32 -20.43
N SER A 137 17.54 -20.59 -19.54
CA SER A 137 18.36 -19.58 -18.83
C SER A 137 19.08 -18.63 -19.76
N PHE A 138 19.56 -19.12 -20.89
CA PHE A 138 20.17 -18.30 -21.92
C PHE A 138 19.24 -17.16 -22.38
N TYR A 139 17.97 -17.46 -22.60
CA TYR A 139 16.99 -16.48 -23.10
C TYR A 139 16.53 -15.52 -22.00
N TYR A 140 16.10 -16.02 -20.83
CA TYR A 140 15.59 -15.10 -19.81
C TYR A 140 16.70 -14.20 -19.23
N CYS A 141 17.96 -14.63 -19.18
CA CYS A 141 19.08 -13.76 -18.85
C CYS A 141 19.33 -12.70 -19.94
N LYS A 142 19.20 -13.04 -21.22
CA LYS A 142 19.26 -12.07 -22.32
C LYS A 142 18.13 -11.04 -22.19
N TYR A 143 16.92 -11.50 -21.84
CA TYR A 143 15.76 -10.62 -21.62
C TYR A 143 15.97 -9.68 -20.42
N ALA A 144 16.51 -10.18 -19.31
CA ALA A 144 16.86 -9.36 -18.16
C ALA A 144 17.84 -8.24 -18.53
N ASN A 145 18.88 -8.57 -19.30
CA ASN A 145 19.85 -7.57 -19.78
C ASN A 145 19.20 -6.54 -20.72
N THR A 146 18.28 -6.96 -21.59
CA THR A 146 17.51 -6.05 -22.46
C THR A 146 16.65 -5.08 -21.65
N VAL A 147 15.97 -5.58 -20.61
CA VAL A 147 15.17 -4.74 -19.69
C VAL A 147 16.05 -3.71 -19.00
N ILE A 148 17.20 -4.11 -18.44
CA ILE A 148 18.15 -3.20 -17.79
C ILE A 148 18.58 -2.10 -18.75
N LYS A 149 19.07 -2.46 -19.92
CA LYS A 149 19.53 -1.48 -20.94
C LYS A 149 18.42 -0.50 -21.33
N ASN A 150 17.19 -0.99 -21.49
CA ASN A 150 16.05 -0.13 -21.82
C ASN A 150 15.73 0.85 -20.70
N ILE A 151 15.68 0.37 -19.46
CA ILE A 151 15.38 1.20 -18.28
C ILE A 151 16.51 2.18 -18.02
N ASP A 152 17.76 1.78 -18.17
CA ASP A 152 18.92 2.66 -17.95
C ASP A 152 18.93 3.82 -18.96
N LYS A 153 18.55 3.55 -20.22
CA LYS A 153 18.48 4.55 -21.28
C LYS A 153 17.27 5.48 -21.15
N ASN A 154 16.08 4.94 -20.84
CA ASN A 154 14.81 5.67 -21.02
C ASN A 154 14.15 6.07 -19.69
N ASN A 155 14.69 5.61 -18.56
CA ASN A 155 14.04 5.67 -17.24
C ASN A 155 12.56 5.22 -17.27
N ARG A 156 12.28 4.19 -18.06
CA ARG A 156 10.94 3.65 -18.30
C ARG A 156 11.01 2.15 -18.58
N ALA A 157 10.08 1.39 -18.03
CA ALA A 157 9.93 -0.02 -18.38
C ALA A 157 9.58 -0.20 -19.87
N PRO A 158 10.08 -1.25 -20.54
CA PRO A 158 9.76 -1.50 -21.93
C PRO A 158 8.29 -1.87 -22.10
N ASN A 159 7.69 -1.51 -23.23
CA ASN A 159 6.34 -1.94 -23.59
C ASN A 159 6.28 -3.46 -23.79
N PHE A 160 7.33 -4.00 -24.40
CA PHE A 160 7.58 -5.43 -24.65
C PHE A 160 9.07 -5.70 -24.79
N ILE A 161 9.44 -6.96 -24.81
CA ILE A 161 10.73 -7.43 -25.31
C ILE A 161 10.50 -8.39 -26.47
N THR A 162 11.41 -8.37 -27.46
CA THR A 162 11.36 -9.32 -28.57
C THR A 162 12.06 -10.61 -28.15
N THR A 163 11.36 -11.74 -28.25
CA THR A 163 11.90 -13.06 -27.98
C THR A 163 12.77 -13.55 -29.13
N ALA A 164 13.50 -14.64 -28.92
CA ALA A 164 14.32 -15.25 -29.96
C ALA A 164 13.50 -15.71 -31.19
N GLY A 165 12.22 -16.03 -30.98
CA GLY A 165 11.30 -16.39 -32.08
C GLY A 165 10.58 -15.20 -32.73
N GLY A 166 11.02 -13.96 -32.46
CA GLY A 166 10.44 -12.76 -33.05
C GLY A 166 9.14 -12.25 -32.34
N ASN A 167 8.59 -13.00 -31.40
CA ASN A 167 7.38 -12.59 -30.67
C ASN A 167 7.68 -11.47 -29.70
N GLN A 168 6.75 -10.54 -29.54
CA GLN A 168 6.82 -9.48 -28.54
C GLN A 168 6.19 -9.93 -27.23
N LEU A 169 7.00 -10.22 -26.23
CA LEU A 169 6.52 -10.54 -24.88
C LEU A 169 6.18 -9.24 -24.16
N GLN A 170 4.90 -9.04 -23.81
CA GLN A 170 4.41 -7.80 -23.20
C GLN A 170 5.00 -7.58 -21.79
N TYR A 171 5.02 -6.33 -21.33
CA TYR A 171 5.58 -5.93 -20.05
C TYR A 171 5.12 -6.78 -18.87
N GLN A 172 3.81 -6.99 -18.71
CA GLN A 172 3.25 -7.75 -17.61
C GLN A 172 3.73 -9.21 -17.61
N SER A 173 3.87 -9.77 -18.80
CA SER A 173 4.40 -11.13 -18.98
C SER A 173 5.88 -11.22 -18.62
N ILE A 174 6.66 -10.15 -18.88
CA ILE A 174 8.07 -10.07 -18.47
C ILE A 174 8.19 -10.05 -16.95
N VAL A 175 7.39 -9.23 -16.26
CA VAL A 175 7.36 -9.17 -14.79
C VAL A 175 7.05 -10.54 -14.21
N PHE A 176 6.01 -11.22 -14.72
CA PHE A 176 5.62 -12.54 -14.25
C PHE A 176 6.69 -13.59 -14.55
N LEU A 177 7.30 -13.57 -15.75
CA LEU A 177 8.40 -14.46 -16.12
C LEU A 177 9.57 -14.35 -15.13
N PHE A 178 10.01 -13.13 -14.81
CA PHE A 178 11.14 -12.93 -13.91
C PHE A 178 10.80 -13.28 -12.46
N ALA A 179 9.57 -12.98 -12.02
CA ALA A 179 9.09 -13.44 -10.72
C ALA A 179 9.11 -14.98 -10.63
N LYS A 180 8.71 -15.68 -11.70
CA LYS A 180 8.75 -17.14 -11.76
C LYS A 180 10.17 -17.68 -11.79
N VAL A 181 11.09 -17.08 -12.57
CA VAL A 181 12.52 -17.45 -12.57
C VAL A 181 13.09 -17.36 -11.16
N LEU A 182 12.94 -16.20 -10.51
CA LEU A 182 13.50 -15.98 -9.18
C LEU A 182 12.81 -16.82 -8.09
N SER A 183 11.51 -17.04 -8.17
CA SER A 183 10.80 -17.92 -7.23
C SER A 183 11.25 -19.38 -7.33
N SER A 184 11.75 -19.80 -8.49
CA SER A 184 12.28 -21.15 -8.72
C SER A 184 13.79 -21.25 -8.43
N THR A 185 14.44 -20.14 -8.09
CA THR A 185 15.87 -20.08 -7.78
C THR A 185 16.11 -20.62 -6.37
N LYS A 186 16.95 -21.63 -6.27
CA LYS A 186 17.48 -22.16 -4.99
C LYS A 186 18.87 -21.52 -4.75
N LYS A 187 19.94 -22.23 -5.01
CA LYS A 187 21.30 -21.69 -5.05
C LYS A 187 21.57 -20.97 -6.37
N ASP A 188 21.23 -21.63 -7.47
CA ASP A 188 21.49 -21.19 -8.84
C ASP A 188 20.20 -20.93 -9.63
N LEU A 189 20.30 -20.17 -10.71
CA LEU A 189 19.19 -19.94 -11.62
C LEU A 189 18.74 -21.26 -12.27
N PRO A 190 17.43 -21.50 -12.42
CA PRO A 190 16.92 -22.71 -13.05
C PRO A 190 17.36 -22.78 -14.52
N TYR A 191 17.73 -23.96 -14.99
CA TYR A 191 18.12 -24.17 -16.40
C TYR A 191 17.01 -23.75 -17.37
N TYR A 192 15.75 -23.97 -16.99
CA TYR A 192 14.58 -23.41 -17.69
C TYR A 192 13.41 -23.20 -16.68
N VAL A 193 12.47 -22.37 -17.07
CA VAL A 193 11.15 -22.28 -16.44
C VAL A 193 10.07 -22.61 -17.45
N SER A 194 9.07 -23.37 -17.03
CA SER A 194 7.87 -23.63 -17.85
C SER A 194 6.86 -22.52 -17.62
N VAL A 195 6.41 -21.90 -18.67
CA VAL A 195 5.44 -20.80 -18.63
C VAL A 195 4.22 -21.12 -19.49
N ASP A 196 3.07 -20.67 -19.04
CA ASP A 196 1.85 -20.50 -19.83
C ASP A 196 1.34 -19.09 -19.54
N ILE A 197 2.00 -18.10 -20.13
CA ILE A 197 1.70 -16.69 -19.95
C ILE A 197 0.86 -16.28 -21.14
N ARG A 198 -0.43 -16.25 -20.98
CA ARG A 198 -1.35 -15.81 -22.02
C ARG A 198 -1.39 -14.29 -22.06
N LYS A 199 -1.58 -13.72 -23.26
CA LYS A 199 -1.94 -12.32 -23.40
C LYS A 199 -3.20 -12.09 -22.57
N SER A 200 -3.09 -11.29 -21.53
CA SER A 200 -4.22 -10.97 -20.67
C SER A 200 -4.45 -9.47 -20.67
N THR A 201 -5.64 -9.06 -21.08
CA THR A 201 -6.14 -7.69 -20.88
C THR A 201 -6.33 -7.36 -19.41
N LYS A 202 -6.40 -8.38 -18.53
CA LYS A 202 -6.49 -8.23 -17.08
C LYS A 202 -5.15 -7.94 -16.40
N PHE A 203 -4.00 -8.10 -17.09
CA PHE A 203 -2.71 -7.62 -16.60
C PHE A 203 -2.54 -6.10 -16.69
N ASN A 204 -3.61 -5.35 -16.87
CA ASN A 204 -3.58 -3.91 -17.09
C ASN A 204 -3.51 -3.06 -15.82
N THR A 205 -3.09 -3.61 -14.70
CA THR A 205 -2.81 -2.80 -13.53
C THR A 205 -1.48 -2.07 -13.71
N PHE A 206 -1.55 -0.99 -14.44
CA PHE A 206 -0.55 0.06 -14.33
C PHE A 206 -0.85 0.89 -13.09
N MET A 207 0.18 1.23 -12.34
CA MET A 207 0.05 2.35 -11.42
C MET A 207 -0.53 3.54 -12.19
N PRO A 208 -1.56 4.19 -11.68
CA PRO A 208 -2.12 5.39 -12.29
C PRO A 208 -1.02 6.41 -12.61
N THR A 209 -1.26 7.26 -13.62
CA THR A 209 -0.24 8.20 -14.12
C THR A 209 0.35 9.10 -13.05
N TYR A 210 -0.46 9.45 -12.03
CA TYR A 210 -0.05 10.27 -10.89
C TYR A 210 0.93 9.54 -9.95
N ILE A 211 0.82 8.21 -9.81
CA ILE A 211 1.78 7.41 -9.04
C ILE A 211 3.10 7.26 -9.80
N ARG A 212 3.10 7.35 -11.14
CA ARG A 212 4.31 7.26 -11.97
C ARG A 212 5.37 8.30 -11.62
N ASN A 213 4.94 9.45 -11.10
CA ASN A 213 5.82 10.58 -10.79
C ASN A 213 5.82 10.93 -9.29
N ALA A 214 5.05 10.24 -8.47
CA ALA A 214 5.04 10.44 -7.04
C ALA A 214 6.13 9.58 -6.40
N ARG A 215 7.08 10.24 -5.80
CA ARG A 215 7.97 9.62 -4.83
C ARG A 215 7.20 9.56 -3.52
N PHE A 216 6.70 8.42 -3.13
CA PHE A 216 6.35 8.26 -1.73
C PHE A 216 7.24 7.20 -1.11
N THR A 217 7.79 7.58 -0.01
CA THR A 217 8.52 6.70 0.85
C THR A 217 7.49 6.04 1.75
N ASN A 218 7.51 4.73 1.82
CA ASN A 218 6.70 3.99 2.75
C ASN A 218 7.61 3.55 3.89
N ILE A 219 7.50 4.24 5.02
CA ILE A 219 8.35 4.01 6.19
C ILE A 219 7.57 3.15 7.17
N SER A 220 8.13 2.02 7.61
CA SER A 220 7.57 1.28 8.75
C SER A 220 7.85 2.07 10.02
N ILE A 221 6.80 2.49 10.74
CA ILE A 221 6.94 3.20 12.00
C ILE A 221 6.68 2.32 13.23
N GLY A 222 6.24 1.09 13.03
CA GLY A 222 6.09 0.09 14.08
C GLY A 222 5.30 -1.13 13.67
N GLN A 223 5.54 -2.23 14.39
CA GLN A 223 4.81 -3.48 14.22
C GLN A 223 4.78 -4.25 15.53
N ASP A 224 3.78 -5.11 15.69
CA ASP A 224 3.70 -6.14 16.71
C ASP A 224 2.90 -7.35 16.18
N GLU A 225 2.55 -8.29 17.04
CA GLU A 225 1.80 -9.50 16.67
C GLU A 225 0.42 -9.22 16.08
N THR A 226 -0.17 -8.05 16.39
CA THR A 226 -1.51 -7.69 15.92
C THR A 226 -1.52 -7.02 14.55
N GLY A 227 -0.36 -6.47 14.11
CA GLY A 227 -0.23 -5.81 12.82
C GLY A 227 0.94 -4.84 12.74
N TYR A 228 0.87 -3.90 11.80
CA TYR A 228 1.92 -2.94 11.55
C TYR A 228 1.37 -1.59 11.09
N VAL A 229 2.20 -0.55 11.22
CA VAL A 229 1.90 0.80 10.78
C VAL A 229 2.95 1.31 9.81
N GLN A 230 2.51 1.85 8.69
CA GLN A 230 3.35 2.46 7.67
C GLN A 230 3.01 3.93 7.53
N LEU A 231 4.03 4.76 7.36
CA LEU A 231 3.91 6.16 7.00
C LEU A 231 4.22 6.34 5.52
N ILE A 232 3.32 6.92 4.78
CA ILE A 232 3.50 7.28 3.37
C ILE A 232 3.72 8.78 3.30
N GLU A 233 4.89 9.17 2.84
CA GLU A 233 5.35 10.55 2.76
C GLU A 233 5.44 11.06 1.32
N THR A 234 5.76 12.36 1.21
CA THR A 234 6.07 13.03 -0.06
C THR A 234 4.91 13.10 -1.05
N ILE A 235 3.69 13.24 -0.54
CA ILE A 235 2.50 13.52 -1.35
C ILE A 235 2.28 15.03 -1.36
N GLY A 236 2.03 15.62 -2.54
CA GLY A 236 1.80 17.05 -2.71
C GLY A 236 3.09 17.89 -2.77
N ASP A 237 3.01 19.16 -2.37
CA ASP A 237 4.15 20.07 -2.41
C ASP A 237 5.14 19.79 -1.29
N SER A 238 6.28 19.23 -1.64
CA SER A 238 7.35 18.89 -0.68
C SER A 238 7.99 20.13 -0.03
N SER A 239 7.84 21.32 -0.61
CA SER A 239 8.36 22.58 -0.09
C SER A 239 7.42 23.26 0.91
N SER A 240 6.16 22.83 0.96
CA SER A 240 5.15 23.38 1.86
C SER A 240 5.53 23.21 3.33
N LYS A 241 5.39 24.30 4.09
CA LYS A 241 5.52 24.27 5.56
C LYS A 241 4.27 23.70 6.23
N ILE A 242 3.14 23.71 5.53
CA ILE A 242 1.87 23.14 6.01
C ILE A 242 1.88 21.64 5.75
N LYS A 243 1.74 20.87 6.82
CA LYS A 243 1.74 19.40 6.80
C LYS A 243 0.36 18.89 7.24
N ILE A 244 -0.21 18.03 6.42
CA ILE A 244 -1.50 17.39 6.69
C ILE A 244 -1.26 15.89 6.89
N ALA A 245 -1.78 15.33 7.98
CA ALA A 245 -1.75 13.90 8.23
C ALA A 245 -3.14 13.28 8.05
N TYR A 246 -3.24 12.24 7.25
CA TYR A 246 -4.41 11.35 7.22
C TYR A 246 -4.09 10.06 7.96
N ILE A 247 -5.04 9.58 8.77
CA ILE A 247 -4.95 8.29 9.45
C ILE A 247 -6.00 7.37 8.81
N ILE A 248 -5.59 6.18 8.37
CA ILE A 248 -6.45 5.19 7.75
C ILE A 248 -6.14 3.78 8.28
N GLY A 249 -7.12 2.90 8.25
CA GLY A 249 -6.94 1.48 8.58
C GLY A 249 -7.06 1.14 10.05
N ILE A 250 -7.43 2.08 10.93
CA ILE A 250 -7.70 1.78 12.36
C ILE A 250 -8.73 0.65 12.46
N HIS A 251 -9.79 0.73 11.66
CA HIS A 251 -10.81 -0.31 11.59
C HIS A 251 -10.70 -1.05 10.24
N PRO A 252 -10.23 -2.29 10.22
CA PRO A 252 -9.89 -2.98 8.98
C PRO A 252 -11.08 -3.26 8.06
N LEU A 253 -12.31 -3.35 8.59
CA LEU A 253 -13.51 -3.55 7.78
C LEU A 253 -13.99 -2.30 7.03
N GLU A 254 -13.47 -1.13 7.36
CA GLU A 254 -13.78 0.16 6.73
C GLU A 254 -12.92 0.45 5.48
N ASN A 255 -12.38 -0.56 4.86
CA ASN A 255 -11.32 -0.45 3.85
C ASN A 255 -11.74 0.28 2.55
N ASN A 256 -13.04 0.41 2.25
CA ASN A 256 -13.51 1.10 1.03
C ASN A 256 -13.21 2.59 1.07
N VAL A 257 -13.51 3.28 2.18
CA VAL A 257 -13.21 4.70 2.33
C VAL A 257 -11.70 4.96 2.39
N HIS A 258 -10.96 4.09 3.06
CA HIS A 258 -9.49 4.18 3.14
C HIS A 258 -8.84 4.08 1.77
N LYS A 259 -9.26 3.13 0.93
CA LYS A 259 -8.80 3.00 -0.47
C LYS A 259 -9.20 4.20 -1.31
N SER A 260 -10.41 4.68 -1.13
CA SER A 260 -10.92 5.83 -1.87
C SER A 260 -10.10 7.08 -1.54
N LEU A 261 -9.86 7.37 -0.25
CA LEU A 261 -8.98 8.46 0.17
C LEU A 261 -7.60 8.35 -0.47
N PHE A 262 -6.96 7.19 -0.29
CA PHE A 262 -5.62 6.94 -0.80
C PHE A 262 -5.53 7.19 -2.32
N ASN A 263 -6.44 6.60 -3.09
CA ASN A 263 -6.45 6.72 -4.54
C ASN A 263 -6.71 8.16 -5.00
N ASN A 264 -7.66 8.87 -4.37
CA ASN A 264 -7.97 10.24 -4.73
C ASN A 264 -6.84 11.22 -4.35
N LEU A 265 -6.19 11.01 -3.20
CA LEU A 265 -5.03 11.83 -2.80
C LEU A 265 -3.86 11.65 -3.77
N LEU A 266 -3.57 10.42 -4.17
CA LEU A 266 -2.54 10.12 -5.15
C LEU A 266 -2.89 10.65 -6.56
N ALA A 267 -4.16 10.66 -6.93
CA ALA A 267 -4.61 11.25 -8.21
C ALA A 267 -4.30 12.75 -8.30
N LYS A 268 -4.20 13.43 -7.17
CA LYS A 268 -4.01 14.88 -7.08
C LYS A 268 -2.60 15.30 -6.70
N VAL A 269 -1.68 14.38 -6.52
CA VAL A 269 -0.34 14.62 -5.95
C VAL A 269 0.41 15.81 -6.54
N LYS A 270 0.21 16.14 -7.82
CA LYS A 270 0.87 17.26 -8.50
C LYS A 270 0.19 18.61 -8.30
N ASN A 271 -1.05 18.59 -7.85
CA ASN A 271 -1.89 19.79 -7.77
C ASN A 271 -2.18 20.18 -6.32
N LEU A 272 -1.66 19.43 -5.35
CA LEU A 272 -1.83 19.72 -3.92
C LEU A 272 -0.85 20.80 -3.47
N GLN A 273 -1.37 21.78 -2.74
CA GLN A 273 -0.62 22.95 -2.24
C GLN A 273 0.17 22.64 -0.96
N TYR A 274 -0.25 21.61 -0.21
CA TYR A 274 0.33 21.24 1.07
C TYR A 274 1.09 19.93 0.97
N LYS A 275 1.87 19.64 2.01
CA LYS A 275 2.59 18.38 2.15
C LYS A 275 1.75 17.38 2.94
N TYR A 276 1.44 16.25 2.33
CA TYR A 276 0.56 15.22 2.87
C TYR A 276 1.31 13.98 3.31
N TYR A 277 0.79 13.39 4.38
CA TYR A 277 1.27 12.17 5.00
C TYR A 277 0.09 11.24 5.24
N ILE A 278 0.26 9.95 5.00
CA ILE A 278 -0.75 8.94 5.30
C ILE A 278 -0.18 7.95 6.30
N TYR A 279 -0.78 7.87 7.48
CA TYR A 279 -0.55 6.81 8.43
C TYR A 279 -1.49 5.65 8.09
N GLN A 280 -0.93 4.59 7.55
CA GLN A 280 -1.68 3.39 7.17
C GLN A 280 -1.47 2.30 8.22
N ILE A 281 -2.52 1.99 8.95
CA ILE A 281 -2.56 0.89 9.91
C ILE A 281 -3.03 -0.35 9.19
N THR A 282 -2.34 -1.47 9.39
CA THR A 282 -2.73 -2.78 8.85
C THR A 282 -2.81 -3.78 9.99
N VAL A 283 -4.03 -4.16 10.35
CA VAL A 283 -4.29 -5.23 11.30
C VAL A 283 -4.13 -6.57 10.58
N THR A 284 -3.35 -7.48 11.15
CA THR A 284 -3.13 -8.83 10.61
C THR A 284 -3.80 -9.91 11.45
N GLN A 285 -3.93 -9.69 12.75
CA GLN A 285 -4.59 -10.62 13.66
C GLN A 285 -6.03 -10.19 13.93
N GLY A 286 -6.99 -11.05 13.63
CA GLY A 286 -8.42 -10.78 13.84
C GLY A 286 -9.02 -9.69 12.94
N ALA A 287 -8.38 -9.36 11.81
CA ALA A 287 -8.82 -8.27 10.92
C ALA A 287 -10.25 -8.46 10.34
N SER A 288 -10.74 -9.69 10.26
CA SER A 288 -12.11 -10.00 9.81
C SER A 288 -13.13 -10.03 10.93
N ASP A 289 -12.69 -10.04 12.17
CA ASP A 289 -13.56 -9.96 13.35
C ASP A 289 -13.80 -8.48 13.72
N TYR A 290 -15.06 -8.12 13.94
CA TYR A 290 -15.45 -6.74 14.14
C TYR A 290 -14.79 -6.12 15.38
N ASP A 291 -14.87 -6.81 16.53
CA ASP A 291 -14.39 -6.27 17.80
C ASP A 291 -12.87 -6.38 17.93
N THR A 292 -12.32 -7.55 17.62
CA THR A 292 -10.87 -7.81 17.71
C THR A 292 -10.10 -6.94 16.71
N GLY A 293 -10.58 -6.85 15.46
CA GLY A 293 -9.94 -6.05 14.42
C GLY A 293 -9.91 -4.55 14.76
N ARG A 294 -11.02 -4.01 15.26
CA ARG A 294 -11.11 -2.60 15.74
C ARG A 294 -10.14 -2.36 16.88
N ARG A 295 -10.22 -3.19 17.93
CA ARG A 295 -9.35 -3.06 19.11
C ARG A 295 -7.87 -3.11 18.73
N ASN A 296 -7.47 -4.06 17.90
CA ASN A 296 -6.07 -4.20 17.47
C ASN A 296 -5.60 -2.97 16.68
N GLY A 297 -6.43 -2.44 15.79
CA GLY A 297 -6.10 -1.22 15.05
C GLY A 297 -6.02 0.02 15.94
N GLU A 298 -6.90 0.17 16.91
CA GLU A 298 -6.86 1.24 17.91
C GLU A 298 -5.58 1.18 18.76
N LEU A 299 -5.17 -0.03 19.18
CA LEU A 299 -3.93 -0.22 19.94
C LEU A 299 -2.68 0.06 19.10
N LEU A 300 -2.64 -0.37 17.81
CA LEU A 300 -1.57 -0.03 16.88
C LEU A 300 -1.48 1.48 16.64
N ALA A 301 -2.62 2.16 16.49
CA ALA A 301 -2.67 3.61 16.35
C ALA A 301 -2.11 4.32 17.58
N ASN A 302 -2.53 3.90 18.78
CA ASN A 302 -2.06 4.47 20.04
C ASN A 302 -0.55 4.24 20.24
N LYS A 303 -0.08 3.03 19.98
CA LYS A 303 1.32 2.62 20.23
C LYS A 303 2.31 3.25 19.27
N PHE A 304 1.96 3.39 17.99
CA PHE A 304 2.90 3.79 16.96
C PHE A 304 2.55 5.13 16.28
N VAL A 305 1.27 5.40 15.98
CA VAL A 305 0.88 6.62 15.27
C VAL A 305 0.89 7.82 16.19
N LEU A 306 0.29 7.70 17.36
CA LEU A 306 0.17 8.81 18.33
C LEU A 306 1.54 9.42 18.69
N PRO A 307 2.55 8.66 19.15
CA PRO A 307 3.85 9.24 19.47
C PRO A 307 4.56 9.80 18.24
N HIS A 308 4.38 9.18 17.06
CA HIS A 308 4.99 9.69 15.84
C HIS A 308 4.39 11.02 15.40
N ILE A 309 3.06 11.19 15.47
CA ILE A 309 2.40 12.48 15.19
C ILE A 309 2.85 13.55 16.20
N LYS A 310 2.91 13.23 17.48
CA LYS A 310 3.34 14.18 18.53
C LYS A 310 4.74 14.72 18.34
N ASN A 311 5.63 13.93 17.74
CA ASN A 311 7.00 14.33 17.42
C ASN A 311 7.13 15.07 16.06
N ASN A 312 6.02 15.33 15.37
CA ASN A 312 5.99 16.01 14.09
C ASN A 312 4.96 17.14 14.11
N ASN A 313 5.30 18.26 13.50
CA ASN A 313 4.44 19.44 13.44
C ASN A 313 3.43 19.33 12.29
N TYR A 314 2.26 18.74 12.56
CA TYR A 314 1.16 18.74 11.61
C TYR A 314 0.22 19.94 11.82
N SER A 315 -0.16 20.59 10.74
CA SER A 315 -1.12 21.68 10.75
C SER A 315 -2.56 21.18 10.90
N LEU A 316 -2.82 19.97 10.45
CA LEU A 316 -4.10 19.28 10.57
C LEU A 316 -3.89 17.77 10.57
N VAL A 317 -4.63 17.08 11.41
CA VAL A 317 -4.76 15.61 11.41
C VAL A 317 -6.20 15.25 11.05
N VAL A 318 -6.40 14.34 10.11
CA VAL A 318 -7.71 13.85 9.67
C VAL A 318 -7.76 12.35 9.86
N ASP A 319 -8.59 11.90 10.78
CA ASP A 319 -8.85 10.49 11.03
C ASP A 319 -10.07 10.04 10.22
N VAL A 320 -9.92 9.00 9.40
CA VAL A 320 -10.92 8.63 8.38
C VAL A 320 -11.51 7.27 8.69
N HIS A 321 -12.82 7.26 8.87
CA HIS A 321 -13.62 6.12 9.23
C HIS A 321 -14.83 5.90 8.32
N ALA A 322 -15.50 4.76 8.51
CA ALA A 322 -16.79 4.49 7.93
C ALA A 322 -17.75 3.85 8.96
N ASN A 323 -19.02 4.12 8.80
CA ASN A 323 -20.07 3.67 9.68
C ASN A 323 -21.27 3.07 8.94
N THR A 324 -22.10 2.31 9.64
CA THR A 324 -23.32 1.72 9.09
C THR A 324 -24.50 2.71 9.01
N GLY A 325 -24.36 3.89 9.59
CA GLY A 325 -25.38 4.93 9.62
C GLY A 325 -26.70 4.50 10.26
N PRO A 326 -27.77 5.21 9.95
CA PRO A 326 -29.12 4.86 10.45
C PRO A 326 -29.57 3.46 10.05
N GLN A 327 -29.16 2.99 8.88
CA GLN A 327 -29.54 1.66 8.36
C GLN A 327 -28.99 0.51 9.21
N GLY A 328 -27.77 0.66 9.73
CA GLY A 328 -27.13 -0.34 10.60
C GLY A 328 -27.25 -0.01 12.09
N GLY A 329 -28.00 1.03 12.46
CA GLY A 329 -28.26 1.39 13.84
C GLY A 329 -27.11 2.03 14.59
N SER A 330 -26.00 2.40 13.90
CA SER A 330 -24.82 2.94 14.60
C SER A 330 -24.93 4.44 14.87
N TYR A 331 -25.21 5.25 13.85
CA TYR A 331 -25.28 6.71 13.97
C TYR A 331 -26.50 7.30 13.24
N LYS A 332 -26.95 8.48 13.67
CA LYS A 332 -28.08 9.20 13.06
C LYS A 332 -27.75 9.79 11.68
N LYS A 333 -26.48 9.85 11.33
CA LYS A 333 -25.96 10.38 10.05
C LYS A 333 -24.98 9.40 9.43
N THR A 334 -24.85 9.44 8.10
CA THR A 334 -23.97 8.56 7.32
C THR A 334 -22.66 9.26 6.98
N ASN A 335 -22.76 10.42 6.29
CA ASN A 335 -21.59 11.24 5.98
C ASN A 335 -21.53 12.43 6.92
N PHE A 336 -20.55 12.43 7.79
CA PHE A 336 -20.40 13.51 8.76
C PHE A 336 -18.94 13.71 9.17
N ILE A 337 -18.72 14.84 9.82
CA ILE A 337 -17.44 15.24 10.36
C ILE A 337 -17.66 15.83 11.76
N PHE A 338 -16.68 15.62 12.63
CA PHE A 338 -16.72 16.25 13.94
C PHE A 338 -15.32 16.53 14.49
N ALA A 339 -15.27 17.41 15.48
CA ALA A 339 -14.06 17.76 16.21
C ALA A 339 -13.99 16.96 17.50
N PRO A 340 -12.95 16.14 17.75
CA PRO A 340 -12.77 15.45 19.03
C PRO A 340 -12.77 16.44 20.19
N LEU A 341 -13.38 16.08 21.31
CA LEU A 341 -13.56 16.91 22.50
C LEU A 341 -14.21 18.29 22.22
N ASN A 342 -14.90 18.45 21.09
CA ASN A 342 -15.46 19.73 20.64
C ASN A 342 -14.43 20.89 20.62
N GLN A 343 -13.13 20.59 20.40
CA GLN A 343 -12.07 21.60 20.37
C GLN A 343 -12.40 22.69 19.33
N SER A 344 -12.36 23.94 19.73
CA SER A 344 -12.84 25.08 18.93
C SER A 344 -12.13 25.24 17.59
N ALA A 345 -10.81 25.09 17.54
CA ALA A 345 -10.02 25.21 16.31
C ALA A 345 -10.37 24.09 15.32
N SER A 346 -10.47 22.85 15.77
CA SER A 346 -10.90 21.69 14.96
C SER A 346 -12.35 21.84 14.49
N LYS A 347 -13.24 22.35 15.36
CA LYS A 347 -14.65 22.60 15.02
C LYS A 347 -14.81 23.68 13.98
N SER A 348 -13.99 24.72 14.01
CA SER A 348 -13.96 25.76 12.96
C SER A 348 -13.59 25.17 11.59
N ILE A 349 -12.60 24.28 11.53
CA ILE A 349 -12.23 23.54 10.32
C ILE A 349 -13.39 22.66 9.83
N ALA A 350 -13.96 21.84 10.72
CA ALA A 350 -15.11 21.00 10.38
C ALA A 350 -16.28 21.82 9.81
N ASN A 351 -16.62 22.94 10.46
CA ASN A 351 -17.67 23.85 10.01
C ASN A 351 -17.36 24.48 8.62
N THR A 352 -16.10 24.74 8.33
CA THR A 352 -15.70 25.21 7.01
C THR A 352 -15.89 24.14 5.96
N LEU A 353 -15.53 22.89 6.24
CA LEU A 353 -15.68 21.77 5.32
C LEU A 353 -17.14 21.45 5.02
N ILE A 354 -18.02 21.43 6.05
CA ILE A 354 -19.46 21.14 5.82
C ILE A 354 -20.16 22.22 4.98
N LYS A 355 -19.70 23.47 5.02
CA LYS A 355 -20.24 24.54 4.16
C LYS A 355 -19.84 24.36 2.70
N ARG A 356 -18.74 23.66 2.43
CA ARG A 356 -18.16 23.49 1.08
C ARG A 356 -18.46 22.15 0.44
N ILE A 357 -18.81 21.14 1.24
CA ILE A 357 -19.04 19.77 0.76
C ILE A 357 -20.52 19.46 0.88
N PRO A 358 -21.30 19.45 -0.22
CA PRO A 358 -22.71 19.13 -0.20
C PRO A 358 -22.96 17.74 0.38
N GLY A 359 -23.95 17.64 1.25
CA GLY A 359 -24.34 16.37 1.92
C GLY A 359 -23.51 15.98 3.13
N LEU A 360 -22.37 16.65 3.37
CA LEU A 360 -21.60 16.48 4.61
C LEU A 360 -22.27 17.27 5.75
N SER A 361 -22.36 16.66 6.93
CA SER A 361 -22.96 17.30 8.12
C SER A 361 -22.01 17.29 9.30
N TYR A 362 -22.22 18.23 10.25
CA TYR A 362 -21.58 18.13 11.56
C TYR A 362 -22.45 17.23 12.44
N TYR A 363 -21.86 16.14 12.95
CA TYR A 363 -22.56 15.28 13.90
C TYR A 363 -21.53 14.74 14.90
N PHE A 364 -21.76 14.97 16.18
CA PHE A 364 -20.91 14.50 17.27
C PHE A 364 -21.58 13.26 17.91
N PRO A 365 -21.06 12.04 17.68
CA PRO A 365 -21.66 10.83 18.23
C PRO A 365 -21.58 10.80 19.78
N GLU A 366 -22.62 10.27 20.40
CA GLU A 366 -22.66 10.11 21.87
C GLU A 366 -21.71 9.01 22.36
N SER A 367 -21.51 7.95 21.56
CA SER A 367 -20.59 6.86 21.84
C SER A 367 -19.49 6.80 20.78
N GLN A 368 -18.24 6.70 21.22
CA GLN A 368 -17.05 6.69 20.38
C GLN A 368 -15.96 5.85 21.03
N THR A 369 -15.25 5.00 20.27
CA THR A 369 -14.13 4.19 20.78
C THR A 369 -12.78 4.71 20.30
N SER A 370 -12.53 4.79 19.00
CA SER A 370 -11.24 5.18 18.44
C SER A 370 -10.71 6.55 18.92
N PRO A 371 -11.54 7.58 19.16
CA PRO A 371 -11.04 8.87 19.64
C PRO A 371 -10.23 8.80 20.93
N HIS A 372 -10.54 7.88 21.83
CA HIS A 372 -9.79 7.72 23.08
C HIS A 372 -8.34 7.30 22.85
N TYR A 373 -8.09 6.54 21.80
CA TYR A 373 -6.78 5.97 21.51
C TYR A 373 -5.86 6.94 20.77
N ILE A 374 -6.40 7.84 19.95
CA ILE A 374 -5.57 8.69 19.07
C ILE A 374 -6.00 10.15 19.03
N THR A 375 -7.23 10.46 18.65
CA THR A 375 -7.61 11.86 18.34
C THR A 375 -7.83 12.72 19.56
N ASN A 376 -8.40 12.18 20.65
CA ASN A 376 -8.52 12.91 21.93
C ASN A 376 -7.14 13.25 22.53
N PRO A 377 -6.18 12.33 22.63
CA PRO A 377 -4.81 12.65 23.01
C PRO A 377 -4.17 13.74 22.13
N LEU A 378 -4.32 13.68 20.81
CA LEU A 378 -3.78 14.68 19.90
C LEU A 378 -4.37 16.08 20.15
N VAL A 379 -5.69 16.16 20.33
CA VAL A 379 -6.37 17.43 20.65
C VAL A 379 -5.91 18.01 21.99
N LYS A 380 -5.69 17.18 23.02
CA LYS A 380 -5.16 17.62 24.32
C LYS A 380 -3.75 18.19 24.21
N GLU A 381 -2.95 17.72 23.24
CA GLU A 381 -1.62 18.26 22.92
C GLU A 381 -1.66 19.47 21.96
N GLY A 382 -2.85 19.97 21.63
CA GLY A 382 -3.02 21.17 20.82
C GLY A 382 -3.11 20.93 19.30
N PHE A 383 -3.06 19.68 18.82
CA PHE A 383 -3.21 19.40 17.40
C PHE A 383 -4.64 19.68 16.94
N ARG A 384 -4.79 20.40 15.81
CA ARG A 384 -6.07 20.50 15.13
C ARG A 384 -6.38 19.14 14.49
N THR A 385 -7.46 18.52 14.95
CA THR A 385 -7.82 17.15 14.57
C THR A 385 -9.30 17.07 14.25
N ILE A 386 -9.64 16.45 13.13
CA ILE A 386 -11.02 16.17 12.74
C ILE A 386 -11.18 14.68 12.45
N ILE A 387 -12.38 14.15 12.69
CA ILE A 387 -12.77 12.81 12.33
C ILE A 387 -13.79 12.91 11.20
N TYR A 388 -13.56 12.18 10.13
CA TYR A 388 -14.47 12.04 9.00
C TYR A 388 -15.05 10.64 8.98
N GLU A 389 -16.38 10.56 8.81
CA GLU A 389 -17.13 9.33 8.75
C GLU A 389 -17.88 9.21 7.41
N SER A 390 -17.73 8.09 6.72
CA SER A 390 -18.41 7.74 5.46
C SER A 390 -19.41 6.62 5.67
N GLY A 391 -20.35 6.44 4.75
CA GLY A 391 -21.27 5.31 4.77
C GLY A 391 -20.63 4.03 4.24
N ILE A 392 -20.65 2.94 5.04
CA ILE A 392 -20.10 1.65 4.64
C ILE A 392 -20.92 1.00 3.48
N TYR A 393 -22.20 1.33 3.39
CA TYR A 393 -23.11 0.80 2.35
C TYR A 393 -23.19 1.67 1.09
N GLU A 394 -22.41 2.75 1.03
CA GLU A 394 -22.39 3.62 -0.13
C GLU A 394 -21.70 2.96 -1.33
N THR A 395 -22.13 3.34 -2.52
CA THR A 395 -21.45 2.92 -3.73
C THR A 395 -20.04 3.52 -3.79
N LYS A 396 -19.13 2.83 -4.46
CA LYS A 396 -17.77 3.33 -4.68
C LYS A 396 -17.77 4.74 -5.30
N ALA A 397 -18.69 5.05 -6.21
CA ALA A 397 -18.78 6.36 -6.85
C ALA A 397 -19.12 7.47 -5.86
N ILE A 398 -20.02 7.22 -4.91
CA ILE A 398 -20.39 8.17 -3.86
C ILE A 398 -19.19 8.38 -2.91
N THR A 399 -18.58 7.29 -2.42
CA THR A 399 -17.40 7.37 -1.54
C THR A 399 -16.24 8.10 -2.22
N ASP A 400 -15.95 7.81 -3.50
CA ASP A 400 -14.90 8.50 -4.26
C ASP A 400 -15.20 9.99 -4.42
N SER A 401 -16.47 10.36 -4.64
CA SER A 401 -16.91 11.76 -4.76
C SER A 401 -16.67 12.53 -3.46
N TYR A 402 -17.05 11.94 -2.31
CA TYR A 402 -16.81 12.57 -1.00
C TYR A 402 -15.33 12.68 -0.69
N MET A 403 -14.53 11.64 -0.94
CA MET A 403 -13.09 11.68 -0.70
C MET A 403 -12.37 12.72 -1.57
N LYS A 404 -12.78 12.82 -2.83
CA LYS A 404 -12.28 13.86 -3.72
C LYS A 404 -12.58 15.27 -3.18
N GLN A 405 -13.83 15.50 -2.77
CA GLN A 405 -14.25 16.80 -2.21
C GLN A 405 -13.56 17.09 -0.87
N LEU A 406 -13.39 16.08 -0.01
CA LEU A 406 -12.66 16.25 1.26
C LEU A 406 -11.23 16.70 1.01
N ILE A 407 -10.51 16.02 0.11
CA ILE A 407 -9.12 16.35 -0.23
C ILE A 407 -9.04 17.79 -0.81
N ASP A 408 -9.91 18.13 -1.79
CA ASP A 408 -9.91 19.44 -2.43
C ASP A 408 -10.17 20.56 -1.43
N ASN A 409 -11.12 20.36 -0.53
CA ASN A 409 -11.49 21.38 0.44
C ASN A 409 -10.50 21.47 1.61
N VAL A 410 -9.85 20.36 2.00
CA VAL A 410 -8.74 20.40 2.96
C VAL A 410 -7.54 21.13 2.37
N ASP A 411 -7.20 20.88 1.11
CA ASP A 411 -6.09 21.57 0.42
C ASP A 411 -6.35 23.07 0.21
N ALA A 412 -7.62 23.47 0.21
CA ALA A 412 -8.04 24.88 0.09
C ALA A 412 -8.26 25.58 1.45
N LEU A 413 -7.98 24.95 2.58
CA LEU A 413 -8.05 25.60 3.90
C LEU A 413 -6.89 26.59 4.06
N LYS A 414 -7.12 27.62 4.84
CA LYS A 414 -6.05 28.51 5.35
C LYS A 414 -5.63 28.01 6.74
N LEU A 415 -4.56 27.25 6.81
CA LEU A 415 -4.07 26.56 8.01
C LEU A 415 -2.90 27.28 8.68
#